data_8190c7385511f56c1e13c8dc06c6e2f6
#
_entry.id   8190c7385511f56c1e13c8dc06c6e2f6
#
_cell.length_a   1.000
_cell.length_b   1.000
_cell.length_c   1.000
_cell.angle_alpha   90.00
_cell.angle_beta   90.00
_cell.angle_gamma   90.00
#
_symmetry.space_group_name_H-M   'P 1'
#
loop_
_entity.id
_entity.type
_entity.pdbx_description
1 polymer ?
#
loop_
_entity_poly.entity_id
_entity_poly.type
_entity_poly.pdbx_seq_one_letter_code
_entity_poly.pdbx_strand_id
1 'polypeptide(L)'
;MNTASSAVPLAVLKNSLAGRASVTAILMTFFLGLAWADANGLAGARPAWWLLPVAVVLAVGGTSEMVRLFSAHDVILSAWLLCPAVVAVVVSVVLGVQFSTSFPGPSSPAAMGWPLVVQIFVIGFIFIIEIVSYRAHTRAIERIGAAAIIVGVIGLPLAFMVGLRLLDIENIDATALKRGRLGIVPLLSLVAVVKAGDVAAYGVGSLCGRCRLVPTLSPGKTWEGAVASLSGAILVAWLVLEGLGIELPSRPWGGWLVFGITVGLAGLLGDLAESLFKREMRAKDSGRSLGGLGGVLDLIDSLLFAAPVAWLLWTLGNA
;
A
#
# COMPACT_ATOMS: atom_id res chain seq x y z
N MET A 1 -18.98 12.97 44.12
CA MET A 1 -19.33 12.12 42.97
C MET A 1 -18.04 11.56 42.41
N ASN A 2 -17.81 10.26 42.65
CA ASN A 2 -16.56 9.57 42.38
C ASN A 2 -16.40 9.30 40.87
N THR A 3 -15.44 9.93 40.22
CA THR A 3 -14.92 9.47 38.92
C THR A 3 -13.79 8.48 39.17
N ALA A 4 -14.15 7.22 39.38
CA ALA A 4 -13.19 6.13 39.36
C ALA A 4 -12.63 5.98 37.94
N SER A 5 -11.45 6.53 37.70
CA SER A 5 -10.59 6.20 36.57
C SER A 5 -10.27 4.71 36.66
N SER A 6 -10.97 3.88 35.88
CA SER A 6 -10.65 2.45 35.75
C SER A 6 -9.36 2.31 34.95
N ALA A 7 -8.24 2.32 35.67
CA ALA A 7 -6.95 1.95 35.10
C ALA A 7 -7.03 0.51 34.59
N VAL A 8 -6.94 0.33 33.27
CA VAL A 8 -6.86 -1.00 32.65
C VAL A 8 -5.62 -1.69 33.20
N PRO A 9 -5.73 -2.94 33.69
CA PRO A 9 -4.59 -3.65 34.29
C PRO A 9 -3.43 -3.73 33.29
N LEU A 10 -2.22 -3.36 33.73
CA LEU A 10 -0.98 -3.42 32.94
C LEU A 10 -0.74 -4.79 32.28
N ALA A 11 -1.21 -5.87 32.90
CA ALA A 11 -1.14 -7.22 32.33
C ALA A 11 -2.00 -7.40 31.08
N VAL A 12 -3.18 -6.78 31.00
CA VAL A 12 -4.08 -6.84 29.83
C VAL A 12 -3.49 -6.04 28.67
N LEU A 13 -2.89 -4.88 28.96
CA LEU A 13 -2.17 -4.05 27.98
C LEU A 13 -0.94 -4.80 27.42
N LYS A 14 -0.17 -5.44 28.27
CA LYS A 14 1.03 -6.19 27.88
C LYS A 14 0.69 -7.41 27.02
N ASN A 15 -0.37 -8.14 27.34
CA ASN A 15 -0.85 -9.28 26.54
C ASN A 15 -1.41 -8.81 25.17
N SER A 16 -2.06 -7.66 25.10
CA SER A 16 -2.55 -7.11 23.83
C SER A 16 -1.42 -6.62 22.92
N LEU A 17 -0.36 -6.03 23.48
CA LEU A 17 0.82 -5.59 22.72
C LEU A 17 1.65 -6.78 22.22
N ALA A 18 1.87 -7.80 23.05
CA ALA A 18 2.56 -9.02 22.64
C ALA A 18 1.78 -9.76 21.53
N GLY A 19 0.44 -9.81 21.63
CA GLY A 19 -0.41 -10.40 20.61
C GLY A 19 -0.34 -9.65 19.27
N ARG A 20 -0.34 -8.30 19.31
CA ARG A 20 -0.18 -7.47 18.09
C ARG A 20 1.19 -7.67 17.45
N ALA A 21 2.25 -7.64 18.26
CA ALA A 21 3.62 -7.85 17.77
C ALA A 21 3.80 -9.25 17.13
N SER A 22 3.21 -10.30 17.72
CA SER A 22 3.30 -11.66 17.17
C SER A 22 2.57 -11.79 15.83
N VAL A 23 1.37 -11.21 15.68
CA VAL A 23 0.64 -11.25 14.40
C VAL A 23 1.39 -10.46 13.33
N THR A 24 1.93 -9.28 13.65
CA THR A 24 2.76 -8.51 12.72
C THR A 24 3.99 -9.30 12.29
N ALA A 25 4.69 -9.95 13.22
CA ALA A 25 5.85 -10.77 12.91
C ALA A 25 5.51 -11.97 12.00
N ILE A 26 4.38 -12.63 12.24
CA ILE A 26 3.90 -13.74 11.40
C ILE A 26 3.59 -13.24 9.99
N LEU A 27 2.85 -12.13 9.86
CA LEU A 27 2.51 -11.56 8.54
C LEU A 27 3.76 -11.12 7.78
N MET A 28 4.73 -10.48 8.47
CA MET A 28 6.00 -10.08 7.85
C MET A 28 6.82 -11.29 7.44
N THR A 29 6.94 -12.32 8.27
CA THR A 29 7.66 -13.56 7.94
C THR A 29 7.01 -14.26 6.76
N PHE A 30 5.69 -14.33 6.72
CA PHE A 30 4.94 -14.89 5.60
C PHE A 30 5.17 -14.09 4.30
N PHE A 31 5.07 -12.76 4.36
CA PHE A 31 5.35 -11.89 3.22
C PHE A 31 6.78 -12.05 2.71
N LEU A 32 7.77 -12.04 3.61
CA LEU A 32 9.19 -12.24 3.24
C LEU A 32 9.44 -13.63 2.66
N GLY A 33 8.76 -14.67 3.17
CA GLY A 33 8.82 -16.02 2.61
C GLY A 33 8.28 -16.10 1.19
N LEU A 34 7.14 -15.44 0.91
CA LEU A 34 6.57 -15.35 -0.44
C LEU A 34 7.46 -14.50 -1.37
N ALA A 35 8.00 -13.40 -0.86
CA ALA A 35 8.94 -12.56 -1.60
C ALA A 35 10.21 -13.33 -1.97
N TRP A 36 10.73 -14.15 -1.05
CA TRP A 36 11.87 -15.04 -1.31
C TRP A 36 11.53 -16.11 -2.35
N ALA A 37 10.36 -16.75 -2.25
CA ALA A 37 9.90 -17.75 -3.21
C ALA A 37 9.75 -17.14 -4.62
N ASP A 38 9.20 -15.92 -4.70
CA ASP A 38 9.01 -15.19 -5.95
C ASP A 38 10.36 -14.75 -6.56
N ALA A 39 11.29 -14.27 -5.72
CA ALA A 39 12.63 -13.86 -6.17
C ALA A 39 13.46 -15.03 -6.71
N ASN A 40 13.28 -16.24 -6.16
CA ASN A 40 14.01 -17.42 -6.60
C ASN A 40 13.27 -18.23 -7.69
N GLY A 41 12.12 -17.76 -8.18
CA GLY A 41 11.33 -18.46 -9.21
C GLY A 41 10.93 -19.87 -8.77
N LEU A 42 10.55 -20.04 -7.49
CA LEU A 42 10.21 -21.35 -6.94
C LEU A 42 9.09 -22.00 -7.77
N ALA A 43 9.22 -23.28 -8.06
CA ALA A 43 8.32 -24.05 -8.93
C ALA A 43 8.23 -23.52 -10.39
N GLY A 44 9.27 -22.83 -10.90
CA GLY A 44 9.27 -22.27 -12.26
C GLY A 44 8.31 -21.08 -12.46
N ALA A 45 7.87 -20.47 -11.36
CA ALA A 45 6.94 -19.34 -11.40
C ALA A 45 7.58 -18.11 -12.03
N ARG A 46 6.76 -17.36 -12.80
CA ARG A 46 7.16 -16.05 -13.34
C ARG A 46 7.22 -15.00 -12.23
N PRO A 47 7.95 -13.88 -12.43
CA PRO A 47 7.96 -12.78 -11.48
C PRO A 47 6.55 -12.30 -11.11
N ALA A 48 6.35 -11.94 -9.86
CA ALA A 48 5.09 -11.56 -9.22
C ALA A 48 4.06 -12.68 -9.02
N TRP A 49 4.30 -13.91 -9.47
CA TRP A 49 3.32 -14.99 -9.40
C TRP A 49 2.95 -15.38 -7.95
N TRP A 50 3.94 -15.38 -7.05
CA TRP A 50 3.72 -15.67 -5.62
C TRP A 50 3.17 -14.47 -4.84
N LEU A 51 3.42 -13.24 -5.31
CA LEU A 51 2.97 -12.01 -4.64
C LEU A 51 1.61 -11.54 -5.12
N LEU A 52 1.18 -11.92 -6.35
CA LEU A 52 -0.11 -11.52 -6.89
C LEU A 52 -1.30 -11.98 -6.03
N PRO A 53 -1.37 -13.21 -5.49
CA PRO A 53 -2.44 -13.61 -4.58
C PRO A 53 -2.52 -12.72 -3.33
N VAL A 54 -1.37 -12.27 -2.80
CA VAL A 54 -1.34 -11.34 -1.66
C VAL A 54 -1.95 -9.99 -2.07
N ALA A 55 -1.56 -9.45 -3.22
CA ALA A 55 -2.12 -8.20 -3.73
C ALA A 55 -3.65 -8.32 -3.95
N VAL A 56 -4.13 -9.47 -4.45
CA VAL A 56 -5.58 -9.74 -4.61
C VAL A 56 -6.29 -9.80 -3.26
N VAL A 57 -5.72 -10.47 -2.26
CA VAL A 57 -6.30 -10.52 -0.90
C VAL A 57 -6.35 -9.12 -0.28
N LEU A 58 -5.29 -8.33 -0.43
CA LEU A 58 -5.27 -6.94 0.06
C LEU A 58 -6.29 -6.07 -0.69
N ALA A 59 -6.42 -6.26 -2.01
CA ALA A 59 -7.41 -5.56 -2.82
C ALA A 59 -8.85 -5.85 -2.37
N VAL A 60 -9.20 -7.13 -2.20
CA VAL A 60 -10.53 -7.55 -1.75
C VAL A 60 -10.78 -7.12 -0.31
N GLY A 61 -9.82 -7.30 0.58
CA GLY A 61 -9.91 -6.90 1.99
C GLY A 61 -10.12 -5.40 2.14
N GLY A 62 -9.21 -4.59 1.58
CA GLY A 62 -9.28 -3.14 1.62
C GLY A 62 -10.57 -2.58 0.99
N THR A 63 -10.96 -3.10 -0.18
CA THR A 63 -12.21 -2.72 -0.85
C THR A 63 -13.44 -3.02 0.01
N SER A 64 -13.51 -4.23 0.58
CA SER A 64 -14.65 -4.60 1.42
C SER A 64 -14.72 -3.78 2.72
N GLU A 65 -13.59 -3.36 3.28
CA GLU A 65 -13.54 -2.46 4.43
C GLU A 65 -13.99 -1.04 4.06
N MET A 66 -13.51 -0.48 2.94
CA MET A 66 -13.96 0.82 2.44
C MET A 66 -15.47 0.82 2.13
N VAL A 67 -15.98 -0.21 1.46
CA VAL A 67 -17.42 -0.35 1.19
C VAL A 67 -18.23 -0.33 2.49
N ARG A 68 -17.77 -1.02 3.53
CA ARG A 68 -18.44 -0.99 4.85
C ARG A 68 -18.42 0.40 5.49
N LEU A 69 -17.29 1.11 5.39
CA LEU A 69 -17.17 2.49 5.89
C LEU A 69 -18.17 3.42 5.20
N PHE A 70 -18.26 3.39 3.87
CA PHE A 70 -19.22 4.20 3.12
C PHE A 70 -20.68 3.82 3.41
N SER A 71 -20.95 2.52 3.56
CA SER A 71 -22.29 2.04 3.87
C SER A 71 -22.80 2.51 5.25
N ALA A 72 -21.90 2.76 6.20
CA ALA A 72 -22.25 3.36 7.49
C ALA A 72 -22.71 4.82 7.38
N HIS A 73 -22.56 5.46 6.21
CA HIS A 73 -22.96 6.84 5.89
C HIS A 73 -24.04 6.90 4.80
N ASP A 74 -24.88 5.88 4.73
CA ASP A 74 -26.01 5.76 3.79
C ASP A 74 -25.57 5.77 2.30
N VAL A 75 -24.28 5.58 1.99
CA VAL A 75 -23.78 5.38 0.64
C VAL A 75 -23.66 3.88 0.40
N ILE A 76 -24.76 3.27 -0.06
CA ILE A 76 -24.82 1.83 -0.29
C ILE A 76 -24.06 1.48 -1.55
N LEU A 77 -22.95 0.78 -1.39
CA LEU A 77 -22.09 0.29 -2.47
C LEU A 77 -22.11 -1.25 -2.52
N SER A 78 -22.02 -1.80 -3.73
CA SER A 78 -21.99 -3.25 -3.92
C SER A 78 -20.56 -3.78 -3.86
N ALA A 79 -20.16 -4.44 -2.78
CA ALA A 79 -18.84 -5.05 -2.64
C ALA A 79 -18.59 -6.12 -3.73
N TRP A 80 -19.62 -6.89 -4.12
CA TRP A 80 -19.52 -7.91 -5.16
C TRP A 80 -19.17 -7.33 -6.55
N LEU A 81 -19.45 -6.04 -6.77
CA LEU A 81 -19.09 -5.32 -7.99
C LEU A 81 -17.71 -4.67 -7.87
N LEU A 82 -17.43 -4.01 -6.73
CA LEU A 82 -16.21 -3.24 -6.56
C LEU A 82 -14.97 -4.12 -6.29
N CYS A 83 -15.10 -5.25 -5.59
CA CYS A 83 -13.96 -6.14 -5.37
C CYS A 83 -13.40 -6.69 -6.69
N PRO A 84 -14.20 -7.28 -7.61
CA PRO A 84 -13.68 -7.70 -8.91
C PRO A 84 -13.13 -6.54 -9.75
N ALA A 85 -13.74 -5.35 -9.67
CA ALA A 85 -13.28 -4.17 -10.37
C ALA A 85 -11.88 -3.74 -9.92
N VAL A 86 -11.64 -3.66 -8.61
CA VAL A 86 -10.31 -3.34 -8.04
C VAL A 86 -9.29 -4.43 -8.39
N VAL A 87 -9.68 -5.71 -8.29
CA VAL A 87 -8.83 -6.85 -8.68
C VAL A 87 -8.46 -6.78 -10.16
N ALA A 88 -9.40 -6.40 -11.04
CA ALA A 88 -9.12 -6.25 -12.47
C ALA A 88 -8.04 -5.17 -12.72
N VAL A 89 -8.08 -4.04 -12.00
CA VAL A 89 -7.05 -3.00 -12.08
C VAL A 89 -5.69 -3.56 -11.63
N VAL A 90 -5.63 -4.30 -10.52
CA VAL A 90 -4.38 -4.86 -10.00
C VAL A 90 -3.79 -5.91 -10.95
N VAL A 91 -4.62 -6.83 -11.45
CA VAL A 91 -4.18 -7.92 -12.34
C VAL A 91 -3.79 -7.40 -13.73
N SER A 92 -4.36 -6.28 -14.16
CA SER A 92 -4.07 -5.70 -15.48
C SER A 92 -2.60 -5.36 -15.70
N VAL A 93 -1.82 -5.09 -14.64
CA VAL A 93 -0.36 -4.89 -14.72
C VAL A 93 0.33 -6.13 -15.30
N VAL A 94 -0.01 -7.30 -14.77
CA VAL A 94 0.60 -8.58 -15.20
C VAL A 94 0.22 -8.88 -16.65
N LEU A 95 -1.04 -8.64 -17.01
CA LEU A 95 -1.52 -8.79 -18.40
C LEU A 95 -0.81 -7.79 -19.32
N GLY A 96 -0.64 -6.55 -18.89
CA GLY A 96 0.06 -5.50 -19.66
C GLY A 96 1.50 -5.90 -20.00
N VAL A 97 2.24 -6.46 -19.04
CA VAL A 97 3.60 -6.96 -19.29
C VAL A 97 3.59 -8.11 -20.32
N GLN A 98 2.63 -9.03 -20.24
CA GLN A 98 2.52 -10.14 -21.20
C GLN A 98 2.17 -9.65 -22.61
N PHE A 99 1.27 -8.69 -22.74
CA PHE A 99 0.92 -8.10 -24.04
C PHE A 99 2.06 -7.28 -24.63
N SER A 100 2.83 -6.55 -23.82
CA SER A 100 3.99 -5.77 -24.28
C SER A 100 5.09 -6.63 -24.88
N THR A 101 5.27 -7.87 -24.43
CA THR A 101 6.21 -8.82 -25.05
C THR A 101 5.75 -9.31 -26.42
N SER A 102 4.45 -9.26 -26.71
CA SER A 102 3.87 -9.65 -28.00
C SER A 102 3.84 -8.52 -29.02
N PHE A 103 3.94 -7.27 -28.58
CA PHE A 103 4.00 -6.07 -29.42
C PHE A 103 5.24 -5.25 -29.03
N PRO A 104 6.32 -5.29 -29.84
CA PRO A 104 7.55 -4.55 -29.53
C PRO A 104 7.30 -3.04 -29.53
N GLY A 105 7.34 -2.43 -28.37
CA GLY A 105 7.28 -1.00 -28.10
C GLY A 105 8.12 -0.66 -26.87
N PRO A 106 8.39 0.62 -26.53
CA PRO A 106 9.23 0.99 -25.40
C PRO A 106 8.68 0.40 -24.10
N SER A 107 9.47 -0.47 -23.50
CA SER A 107 9.06 -1.60 -22.67
C SER A 107 8.64 -1.31 -21.25
N SER A 108 8.88 -0.17 -20.64
CA SER A 108 8.65 -0.04 -19.21
C SER A 108 7.51 0.91 -18.78
N PRO A 109 7.25 2.05 -19.38
CA PRO A 109 6.06 2.87 -19.06
C PRO A 109 4.74 2.26 -19.57
N ALA A 110 4.79 1.45 -20.64
CA ALA A 110 3.60 0.86 -21.26
C ALA A 110 2.84 -0.10 -20.33
N ALA A 111 3.54 -0.85 -19.46
CA ALA A 111 2.90 -1.78 -18.53
C ALA A 111 1.96 -1.07 -17.55
N MET A 112 2.30 0.15 -17.09
CA MET A 112 1.46 0.96 -16.21
C MET A 112 0.33 1.70 -16.92
N GLY A 113 0.34 1.77 -18.24
CA GLY A 113 -0.81 2.27 -19.02
C GLY A 113 -2.04 1.39 -18.86
N TRP A 114 -1.88 0.07 -18.75
CA TRP A 114 -2.99 -0.87 -18.63
C TRP A 114 -3.85 -0.67 -17.37
N PRO A 115 -3.29 -0.52 -16.15
CA PRO A 115 -4.10 -0.21 -14.96
C PRO A 115 -4.91 1.06 -15.09
N LEU A 116 -4.34 2.12 -15.70
CA LEU A 116 -5.06 3.36 -15.95
C LEU A 116 -6.21 3.18 -16.93
N VAL A 117 -5.98 2.46 -18.03
CA VAL A 117 -7.02 2.15 -19.02
C VAL A 117 -8.13 1.32 -18.38
N VAL A 118 -7.79 0.25 -17.67
CA VAL A 118 -8.77 -0.60 -16.98
C VAL A 118 -9.54 0.20 -15.94
N GLN A 119 -8.88 1.10 -15.19
CA GLN A 119 -9.56 1.98 -14.24
C GLN A 119 -10.58 2.90 -14.91
N ILE A 120 -10.23 3.50 -16.05
CA ILE A 120 -11.16 4.35 -16.81
C ILE A 120 -12.38 3.53 -17.25
N PHE A 121 -12.18 2.31 -17.77
CA PHE A 121 -13.28 1.42 -18.15
C PHE A 121 -14.13 0.99 -16.95
N VAL A 122 -13.53 0.70 -15.81
CA VAL A 122 -14.23 0.37 -14.56
C VAL A 122 -15.11 1.54 -14.11
N ILE A 123 -14.56 2.76 -14.09
CA ILE A 123 -15.33 3.95 -13.73
C ILE A 123 -16.47 4.17 -14.73
N GLY A 124 -16.20 4.06 -16.04
CA GLY A 124 -17.23 4.14 -17.08
C GLY A 124 -18.34 3.10 -16.91
N PHE A 125 -17.97 1.87 -16.55
CA PHE A 125 -18.92 0.80 -16.27
C PHE A 125 -19.80 1.09 -15.04
N ILE A 126 -19.22 1.66 -13.98
CA ILE A 126 -19.96 2.12 -12.81
C ILE A 126 -20.99 3.19 -13.19
N PHE A 127 -20.61 4.15 -14.06
CA PHE A 127 -21.54 5.14 -14.59
C PHE A 127 -22.71 4.49 -15.36
N ILE A 128 -22.43 3.51 -16.20
CA ILE A 128 -23.46 2.79 -16.96
C ILE A 128 -24.45 2.09 -16.01
N ILE A 129 -23.94 1.41 -14.97
CA ILE A 129 -24.79 0.76 -13.97
C ILE A 129 -25.69 1.78 -13.27
N GLU A 130 -25.15 2.92 -12.86
CA GLU A 130 -25.91 3.97 -12.19
C GLU A 130 -26.95 4.61 -13.13
N ILE A 131 -26.64 4.79 -14.41
CA ILE A 131 -27.60 5.29 -15.41
C ILE A 131 -28.76 4.32 -15.58
N VAL A 132 -28.47 3.01 -15.74
CA VAL A 132 -29.50 1.97 -15.93
C VAL A 132 -30.34 1.78 -14.66
N SER A 133 -29.75 1.93 -13.49
CA SER A 133 -30.38 1.75 -12.19
C SER A 133 -31.01 3.04 -11.64
N TYR A 134 -30.90 4.16 -12.39
CA TYR A 134 -31.28 5.47 -11.87
C TYR A 134 -32.76 5.54 -11.51
N ARG A 135 -33.03 6.00 -10.30
CA ARG A 135 -34.37 6.38 -9.81
C ARG A 135 -34.28 7.79 -9.23
N ALA A 136 -35.35 8.57 -9.40
CA ALA A 136 -35.42 9.91 -8.79
C ALA A 136 -35.11 9.84 -7.29
N HIS A 137 -34.32 10.81 -6.80
CA HIS A 137 -33.84 10.91 -5.41
C HIS A 137 -32.79 9.87 -4.96
N THR A 138 -32.15 9.15 -5.88
CA THR A 138 -30.99 8.33 -5.55
C THR A 138 -29.71 9.19 -5.45
N ARG A 139 -28.83 8.87 -4.50
CA ARG A 139 -27.52 9.54 -4.31
C ARG A 139 -26.48 9.02 -5.33
N ALA A 140 -26.82 9.01 -6.63
CA ALA A 140 -26.00 8.39 -7.67
C ALA A 140 -24.59 9.00 -7.76
N ILE A 141 -24.48 10.33 -7.71
CA ILE A 141 -23.18 11.02 -7.77
C ILE A 141 -22.29 10.63 -6.57
N GLU A 142 -22.88 10.51 -5.39
CA GLU A 142 -22.11 10.10 -4.20
C GLU A 142 -21.63 8.66 -4.31
N ARG A 143 -22.46 7.74 -4.84
CA ARG A 143 -22.06 6.35 -5.10
C ARG A 143 -20.95 6.24 -6.13
N ILE A 144 -21.09 6.98 -7.25
CA ILE A 144 -20.03 7.02 -8.28
C ILE A 144 -18.75 7.60 -7.68
N GLY A 145 -18.83 8.70 -6.94
CA GLY A 145 -17.67 9.32 -6.30
C GLY A 145 -16.99 8.38 -5.30
N ALA A 146 -17.77 7.73 -4.44
CA ALA A 146 -17.26 6.76 -3.47
C ALA A 146 -16.60 5.55 -4.17
N ALA A 147 -17.23 5.02 -5.21
CA ALA A 147 -16.68 3.91 -5.99
C ALA A 147 -15.39 4.30 -6.71
N ALA A 148 -15.33 5.50 -7.31
CA ALA A 148 -14.13 6.02 -7.96
C ALA A 148 -12.98 6.22 -6.96
N ILE A 149 -13.28 6.70 -5.75
CA ILE A 149 -12.30 6.82 -4.66
C ILE A 149 -11.78 5.43 -4.27
N ILE A 150 -12.64 4.44 -4.08
CA ILE A 150 -12.22 3.08 -3.72
C ILE A 150 -11.31 2.48 -4.78
N VAL A 151 -11.72 2.53 -6.05
CA VAL A 151 -10.92 1.98 -7.16
C VAL A 151 -9.61 2.74 -7.32
N GLY A 152 -9.61 4.07 -7.17
CA GLY A 152 -8.43 4.91 -7.29
C GLY A 152 -7.44 4.76 -6.14
N VAL A 153 -7.93 4.74 -4.90
CA VAL A 153 -7.08 4.71 -3.70
C VAL A 153 -6.55 3.31 -3.39
N ILE A 154 -7.26 2.25 -3.78
CA ILE A 154 -6.83 0.87 -3.51
C ILE A 154 -6.27 0.23 -4.78
N GLY A 155 -7.00 0.27 -5.90
CA GLY A 155 -6.65 -0.47 -7.10
C GLY A 155 -5.35 0.00 -7.74
N LEU A 156 -5.24 1.30 -7.99
CA LEU A 156 -4.07 1.87 -8.65
C LEU A 156 -2.78 1.72 -7.80
N PRO A 157 -2.76 2.08 -6.51
CA PRO A 157 -1.56 1.90 -5.71
C PRO A 157 -1.11 0.45 -5.57
N LEU A 158 -2.03 -0.50 -5.41
CA LEU A 158 -1.68 -1.92 -5.41
C LEU A 158 -1.14 -2.37 -6.78
N ALA A 159 -1.68 -1.83 -7.88
CA ALA A 159 -1.12 -2.06 -9.21
C ALA A 159 0.32 -1.53 -9.32
N PHE A 160 0.63 -0.35 -8.76
CA PHE A 160 2.00 0.16 -8.69
C PHE A 160 2.92 -0.73 -7.84
N MET A 161 2.44 -1.31 -6.72
CA MET A 161 3.22 -2.27 -5.94
C MET A 161 3.56 -3.53 -6.74
N VAL A 162 2.58 -4.09 -7.48
CA VAL A 162 2.84 -5.21 -8.40
C VAL A 162 3.79 -4.78 -9.53
N GLY A 163 3.62 -3.57 -10.05
CA GLY A 163 4.48 -2.98 -11.07
C GLY A 163 5.93 -2.84 -10.62
N LEU A 164 6.18 -2.45 -9.36
CA LEU A 164 7.53 -2.40 -8.78
C LEU A 164 8.25 -3.76 -8.84
N ARG A 165 7.51 -4.86 -8.64
CA ARG A 165 8.06 -6.21 -8.76
C ARG A 165 8.35 -6.61 -10.20
N LEU A 166 7.60 -6.05 -11.14
CA LEU A 166 7.68 -6.35 -12.57
C LEU A 166 8.58 -5.37 -13.34
N LEU A 167 9.19 -4.39 -12.65
CA LEU A 167 10.18 -3.52 -13.28
C LEU A 167 11.33 -4.38 -13.80
N ASP A 168 11.50 -4.38 -15.13
CA ASP A 168 12.71 -4.92 -15.76
C ASP A 168 13.86 -3.98 -15.42
N ILE A 169 14.77 -4.50 -14.61
CA ILE A 169 16.04 -3.85 -14.37
C ILE A 169 16.91 -4.20 -15.58
N GLU A 170 16.80 -3.39 -16.64
CA GLU A 170 17.60 -3.53 -17.85
C GLU A 170 19.08 -3.32 -17.53
N ASN A 171 19.96 -4.05 -18.21
CA ASN A 171 21.42 -4.08 -18.10
C ASN A 171 22.04 -5.10 -17.14
N ILE A 172 21.37 -6.19 -16.85
CA ILE A 172 22.04 -7.32 -16.23
C ILE A 172 22.33 -8.38 -17.28
N ASP A 173 23.61 -8.55 -17.65
CA ASP A 173 24.14 -9.79 -18.26
C ASP A 173 24.08 -10.98 -17.29
N ALA A 174 23.13 -10.93 -16.39
CA ALA A 174 22.97 -11.89 -15.34
C ALA A 174 22.03 -13.01 -15.78
N THR A 175 22.39 -14.22 -15.43
CA THR A 175 21.51 -15.39 -15.54
C THR A 175 20.09 -15.06 -15.02
N ALA A 176 19.07 -15.64 -15.60
CA ALA A 176 17.66 -15.39 -15.24
C ALA A 176 17.40 -15.43 -13.71
N LEU A 177 18.19 -16.21 -12.97
CA LEU A 177 18.14 -16.33 -11.52
C LEU A 177 18.59 -15.06 -10.77
N LYS A 178 19.66 -14.37 -11.27
CA LYS A 178 20.12 -13.09 -10.69
C LYS A 178 19.11 -11.98 -10.99
N ARG A 179 18.54 -11.94 -12.19
CA ARG A 179 17.51 -10.99 -12.60
C ARG A 179 16.24 -11.11 -11.71
N GLY A 180 15.78 -12.34 -11.43
CA GLY A 180 14.67 -12.60 -10.53
C GLY A 180 14.92 -12.09 -9.10
N ARG A 181 16.11 -12.32 -8.56
CA ARG A 181 16.48 -11.92 -7.20
C ARG A 181 16.59 -10.40 -7.03
N LEU A 182 17.19 -9.71 -7.98
CA LEU A 182 17.36 -8.26 -7.90
C LEU A 182 16.07 -7.50 -8.24
N GLY A 183 15.21 -8.03 -9.11
CA GLY A 183 13.94 -7.41 -9.46
C GLY A 183 12.93 -7.29 -8.32
N ILE A 184 13.17 -7.90 -7.15
CA ILE A 184 12.33 -7.70 -5.98
C ILE A 184 12.74 -6.48 -5.14
N VAL A 185 13.95 -5.95 -5.33
CA VAL A 185 14.50 -4.85 -4.52
C VAL A 185 13.64 -3.59 -4.57
N PRO A 186 13.07 -3.16 -5.72
CA PRO A 186 12.17 -2.02 -5.76
C PRO A 186 10.98 -2.16 -4.82
N LEU A 187 10.32 -3.31 -4.82
CA LEU A 187 9.18 -3.57 -3.94
C LEU A 187 9.61 -3.66 -2.47
N LEU A 188 10.69 -4.38 -2.16
CA LEU A 188 11.19 -4.50 -0.79
C LEU A 188 11.68 -3.16 -0.24
N SER A 189 12.31 -2.31 -1.07
CA SER A 189 12.74 -0.97 -0.66
C SER A 189 11.55 -0.10 -0.25
N LEU A 190 10.44 -0.14 -1.01
CA LEU A 190 9.21 0.53 -0.64
C LEU A 190 8.72 0.07 0.74
N VAL A 191 8.52 -1.25 0.91
CA VAL A 191 7.97 -1.81 2.15
C VAL A 191 8.88 -1.52 3.35
N ALA A 192 10.20 -1.72 3.18
CA ALA A 192 11.17 -1.50 4.25
C ALA A 192 11.22 -0.02 4.70
N VAL A 193 11.27 0.91 3.75
CA VAL A 193 11.36 2.36 4.03
C VAL A 193 10.09 2.85 4.73
N VAL A 194 8.91 2.49 4.22
CA VAL A 194 7.64 2.90 4.84
C VAL A 194 7.49 2.31 6.24
N LYS A 195 7.70 0.99 6.39
CA LYS A 195 7.53 0.34 7.71
C LYS A 195 8.58 0.77 8.73
N ALA A 196 9.80 1.10 8.30
CA ALA A 196 10.80 1.71 9.18
C ALA A 196 10.35 3.10 9.66
N GLY A 197 9.77 3.91 8.77
CA GLY A 197 9.15 5.19 9.12
C GLY A 197 8.05 5.03 10.17
N ASP A 198 7.11 4.09 9.96
CA ASP A 198 6.01 3.81 10.89
C ASP A 198 6.53 3.39 12.28
N VAL A 199 7.52 2.50 12.33
CA VAL A 199 8.14 2.04 13.58
C VAL A 199 8.87 3.18 14.30
N ALA A 200 9.63 3.99 13.57
CA ALA A 200 10.34 5.14 14.14
C ALA A 200 9.37 6.20 14.66
N ALA A 201 8.30 6.50 13.91
CA ALA A 201 7.25 7.42 14.32
C ALA A 201 6.57 6.98 15.61
N TYR A 202 6.21 5.70 15.71
CA TYR A 202 5.59 5.14 16.89
C TYR A 202 6.55 5.16 18.10
N GLY A 203 7.80 4.72 17.90
CA GLY A 203 8.81 4.67 18.96
C GLY A 203 9.07 6.05 19.58
N VAL A 204 9.50 7.01 18.76
CA VAL A 204 9.83 8.37 19.23
C VAL A 204 8.58 9.15 19.62
N GLY A 205 7.50 9.05 18.86
CA GLY A 205 6.26 9.75 19.13
C GLY A 205 5.63 9.33 20.47
N SER A 206 5.73 8.05 20.86
CA SER A 206 5.22 7.55 22.13
C SER A 206 6.11 7.91 23.33
N LEU A 207 7.42 8.01 23.14
CA LEU A 207 8.39 8.29 24.22
C LEU A 207 8.64 9.78 24.42
N CYS A 208 8.75 10.54 23.34
CA CYS A 208 9.22 11.94 23.34
C CYS A 208 8.20 12.92 22.75
N GLY A 209 7.06 12.46 22.23
CA GLY A 209 6.09 13.30 21.55
C GLY A 209 5.44 14.33 22.49
N ARG A 210 5.57 15.61 22.16
CA ARG A 210 5.00 16.74 22.90
C ARG A 210 4.04 17.56 22.04
N CYS A 211 4.42 17.85 20.79
CA CYS A 211 3.65 18.68 19.89
C CYS A 211 2.79 17.81 18.95
N ARG A 212 1.47 17.95 19.01
CA ARG A 212 0.55 17.21 18.12
C ARG A 212 0.68 17.69 16.68
N LEU A 213 0.75 16.75 15.71
CA LEU A 213 0.88 17.08 14.28
C LEU A 213 -0.45 17.61 13.71
N VAL A 214 -1.53 16.83 13.85
CA VAL A 214 -2.88 17.20 13.42
C VAL A 214 -3.88 16.78 14.50
N PRO A 215 -4.12 17.63 15.52
CA PRO A 215 -4.90 17.26 16.71
C PRO A 215 -6.33 16.79 16.42
N THR A 216 -6.99 17.42 15.46
CA THR A 216 -8.38 17.13 15.07
C THR A 216 -8.52 15.82 14.31
N LEU A 217 -7.52 15.43 13.54
CA LEU A 217 -7.55 14.28 12.65
C LEU A 217 -6.97 13.03 13.33
N SER A 218 -5.75 13.16 13.84
CA SER A 218 -5.01 12.08 14.50
C SER A 218 -4.32 12.59 15.77
N PRO A 219 -5.02 12.56 16.93
CA PRO A 219 -4.49 13.09 18.19
C PRO A 219 -3.28 12.31 18.73
N GLY A 220 -2.98 11.12 18.17
CA GLY A 220 -1.81 10.32 18.52
C GLY A 220 -0.53 10.72 17.81
N LYS A 221 -0.61 11.39 16.66
CA LYS A 221 0.57 11.77 15.86
C LYS A 221 1.21 13.05 16.38
N THR A 222 2.55 13.07 16.43
CA THR A 222 3.36 14.20 16.92
C THR A 222 4.37 14.63 15.87
N TRP A 223 4.82 15.90 15.96
CA TRP A 223 5.87 16.42 15.08
C TRP A 223 7.20 15.69 15.29
N GLU A 224 7.53 15.34 16.52
CA GLU A 224 8.72 14.58 16.87
C GLU A 224 8.66 13.17 16.23
N GLY A 225 7.47 12.55 16.26
CA GLY A 225 7.23 11.29 15.57
C GLY A 225 7.35 11.40 14.05
N ALA A 226 6.87 12.49 13.44
CA ALA A 226 6.98 12.72 12.00
C ALA A 226 8.43 12.91 11.55
N VAL A 227 9.24 13.67 12.33
CA VAL A 227 10.68 13.80 12.06
C VAL A 227 11.39 12.47 12.20
N ALA A 228 11.06 11.69 13.23
CA ALA A 228 11.63 10.35 13.42
C ALA A 228 11.23 9.40 12.29
N SER A 229 9.98 9.46 11.82
CA SER A 229 9.51 8.71 10.64
C SER A 229 10.39 8.96 9.43
N LEU A 230 10.59 10.24 9.11
CA LEU A 230 11.42 10.64 7.97
C LEU A 230 12.87 10.20 8.13
N SER A 231 13.44 10.37 9.34
CA SER A 231 14.81 9.93 9.63
C SER A 231 14.97 8.42 9.50
N GLY A 232 14.02 7.64 10.00
CA GLY A 232 13.99 6.18 9.87
C GLY A 232 13.86 5.72 8.41
N ALA A 233 12.99 6.38 7.65
CA ALA A 233 12.81 6.14 6.22
C ALA A 233 14.11 6.39 5.44
N ILE A 234 14.80 7.52 5.68
CA ILE A 234 16.09 7.87 5.05
C ILE A 234 17.17 6.86 5.41
N LEU A 235 17.27 6.50 6.71
CA LEU A 235 18.27 5.54 7.18
C LEU A 235 18.10 4.17 6.52
N VAL A 236 16.86 3.67 6.43
CA VAL A 236 16.60 2.37 5.83
C VAL A 236 16.72 2.42 4.30
N ALA A 237 16.37 3.54 3.67
CA ALA A 237 16.65 3.74 2.25
C ALA A 237 18.16 3.66 1.95
N TRP A 238 18.99 4.34 2.75
CA TRP A 238 20.44 4.22 2.64
C TRP A 238 20.91 2.78 2.85
N LEU A 239 20.43 2.11 3.91
CA LEU A 239 20.85 0.74 4.23
C LEU A 239 20.51 -0.23 3.10
N VAL A 240 19.29 -0.17 2.56
CA VAL A 240 18.82 -1.10 1.52
C VAL A 240 19.48 -0.83 0.17
N LEU A 241 19.68 0.44 -0.20
CA LEU A 241 20.15 0.80 -1.53
C LEU A 241 21.69 0.88 -1.65
N GLU A 242 22.40 1.09 -0.54
CA GLU A 242 23.86 1.20 -0.52
C GLU A 242 24.54 0.42 0.60
N GLY A 243 23.94 0.44 1.81
CA GLY A 243 24.58 -0.06 3.03
C GLY A 243 24.82 -1.58 3.04
N LEU A 244 24.01 -2.36 2.34
CA LEU A 244 24.16 -3.82 2.24
C LEU A 244 25.20 -4.25 1.22
N GLY A 245 25.85 -3.33 0.49
CA GLY A 245 26.86 -3.65 -0.53
C GLY A 245 26.32 -4.47 -1.70
N ILE A 246 25.01 -4.45 -1.92
CA ILE A 246 24.39 -5.11 -3.08
C ILE A 246 24.64 -4.23 -4.30
N GLU A 247 25.36 -4.76 -5.28
CA GLU A 247 25.52 -4.10 -6.57
C GLU A 247 24.15 -4.11 -7.29
N LEU A 248 23.45 -3.00 -7.21
CA LEU A 248 22.20 -2.80 -7.93
C LEU A 248 22.53 -2.27 -9.32
N PRO A 249 22.02 -2.89 -10.39
CA PRO A 249 22.23 -2.45 -11.77
C PRO A 249 21.57 -1.12 -12.08
N SER A 250 20.51 -0.79 -11.34
CA SER A 250 19.84 0.50 -11.40
C SER A 250 19.48 0.99 -10.00
N ARG A 251 19.34 2.29 -9.87
CA ARG A 251 19.00 2.96 -8.61
C ARG A 251 17.81 3.90 -8.83
N PRO A 252 17.00 4.16 -7.80
CA PRO A 252 15.94 5.14 -7.94
C PRO A 252 16.51 6.53 -8.22
N TRP A 253 15.78 7.35 -8.96
CA TRP A 253 16.17 8.71 -9.28
C TRP A 253 16.49 9.52 -8.01
N GLY A 254 17.60 10.25 -8.04
CA GLY A 254 18.08 11.00 -6.88
C GLY A 254 18.69 10.14 -5.78
N GLY A 255 18.83 8.81 -5.99
CA GLY A 255 19.46 7.88 -5.05
C GLY A 255 18.66 7.67 -3.76
N TRP A 256 19.32 7.11 -2.76
CA TRP A 256 18.73 6.74 -1.48
C TRP A 256 18.12 7.91 -0.70
N LEU A 257 18.71 9.11 -0.79
CA LEU A 257 18.27 10.27 -0.04
C LEU A 257 16.92 10.77 -0.55
N VAL A 258 16.79 11.00 -1.86
CA VAL A 258 15.53 11.45 -2.47
C VAL A 258 14.46 10.38 -2.30
N PHE A 259 14.82 9.11 -2.47
CA PHE A 259 13.91 7.99 -2.27
C PHE A 259 13.39 7.94 -0.81
N GLY A 260 14.28 8.00 0.17
CA GLY A 260 13.91 7.97 1.60
C GLY A 260 13.01 9.13 2.01
N ILE A 261 13.32 10.35 1.54
CA ILE A 261 12.52 11.55 1.84
C ILE A 261 11.13 11.44 1.22
N THR A 262 11.05 11.21 -0.08
CA THR A 262 9.77 11.29 -0.82
C THR A 262 8.84 10.12 -0.49
N VAL A 263 9.37 8.89 -0.42
CA VAL A 263 8.60 7.70 -0.05
C VAL A 263 8.18 7.76 1.43
N GLY A 264 9.07 8.24 2.33
CA GLY A 264 8.75 8.45 3.74
C GLY A 264 7.64 9.48 3.95
N LEU A 265 7.70 10.63 3.25
CA LEU A 265 6.64 11.65 3.28
C LEU A 265 5.32 11.11 2.71
N ALA A 266 5.38 10.40 1.60
CA ALA A 266 4.18 9.81 1.00
C ALA A 266 3.53 8.79 1.94
N GLY A 267 4.31 7.96 2.64
CA GLY A 267 3.82 7.04 3.66
C GLY A 267 3.13 7.76 4.82
N LEU A 268 3.74 8.83 5.35
CA LEU A 268 3.14 9.66 6.40
C LEU A 268 1.81 10.29 5.97
N LEU A 269 1.74 10.76 4.70
CA LEU A 269 0.50 11.30 4.12
C LEU A 269 -0.57 10.22 3.95
N GLY A 270 -0.19 8.99 3.59
CA GLY A 270 -1.10 7.86 3.45
C GLY A 270 -1.82 7.52 4.75
N ASP A 271 -1.08 7.40 5.86
CA ASP A 271 -1.63 7.17 7.19
C ASP A 271 -2.52 8.36 7.65
N LEU A 272 -2.19 9.62 7.28
CA LEU A 272 -3.06 10.76 7.54
C LEU A 272 -4.33 10.72 6.67
N ALA A 273 -4.23 10.31 5.42
CA ALA A 273 -5.37 10.18 4.52
C ALA A 273 -6.34 9.10 5.02
N GLU A 274 -5.83 7.95 5.48
CA GLU A 274 -6.67 6.93 6.11
C GLU A 274 -7.34 7.44 7.38
N SER A 275 -6.61 8.18 8.21
CA SER A 275 -7.16 8.84 9.40
C SER A 275 -8.29 9.80 9.02
N LEU A 276 -8.19 10.54 7.90
CA LEU A 276 -9.24 11.41 7.38
C LEU A 276 -10.49 10.62 7.02
N PHE A 277 -10.37 9.53 6.25
CA PHE A 277 -11.50 8.66 5.91
C PHE A 277 -12.19 8.14 7.17
N LYS A 278 -11.42 7.65 8.15
CA LYS A 278 -12.00 7.13 9.40
C LYS A 278 -12.78 8.20 10.18
N ARG A 279 -12.25 9.43 10.28
CA ARG A 279 -12.94 10.52 11.01
C ARG A 279 -14.19 10.99 10.30
N GLU A 280 -14.11 11.19 8.98
CA GLU A 280 -15.26 11.57 8.18
C GLU A 280 -16.36 10.51 8.27
N MET A 281 -15.99 9.23 8.23
CA MET A 281 -16.88 8.09 8.40
C MET A 281 -17.19 7.76 9.88
N ARG A 282 -16.89 8.65 10.83
CA ARG A 282 -17.11 8.48 12.28
C ARG A 282 -16.66 7.11 12.81
N ALA A 283 -15.69 6.50 12.15
CA ALA A 283 -15.11 5.22 12.52
C ALA A 283 -13.80 5.44 13.29
N LYS A 284 -13.43 4.48 14.13
CA LYS A 284 -12.13 4.46 14.81
C LYS A 284 -11.14 3.56 14.08
N ASP A 285 -11.60 2.39 13.65
CA ASP A 285 -10.82 1.38 12.95
C ASP A 285 -11.50 1.09 11.60
N SER A 286 -10.74 0.81 10.54
CA SER A 286 -11.29 0.50 9.21
C SER A 286 -12.00 -0.86 9.19
N GLY A 287 -11.61 -1.77 10.07
CA GLY A 287 -12.19 -3.10 10.20
C GLY A 287 -11.64 -3.85 11.41
N ARG A 288 -12.04 -5.12 11.53
CA ARG A 288 -11.52 -6.08 12.51
C ARG A 288 -11.03 -7.35 11.83
N SER A 289 -10.72 -7.29 10.55
CA SER A 289 -10.37 -8.44 9.70
C SER A 289 -9.10 -9.13 10.18
N LEU A 290 -8.15 -8.38 10.74
CA LEU A 290 -6.88 -8.85 11.27
C LEU A 290 -6.85 -8.92 12.80
N GLY A 291 -8.01 -9.05 13.44
CA GLY A 291 -8.13 -9.15 14.90
C GLY A 291 -7.57 -7.93 15.62
N GLY A 292 -6.52 -8.11 16.42
CA GLY A 292 -5.92 -7.02 17.22
C GLY A 292 -5.15 -5.95 16.44
N LEU A 293 -4.89 -6.15 15.14
CA LEU A 293 -4.18 -5.21 14.26
C LEU A 293 -5.09 -4.20 13.56
N GLY A 294 -6.40 -4.36 13.65
CA GLY A 294 -7.36 -3.53 12.91
C GLY A 294 -7.80 -4.18 11.60
N GLY A 295 -7.96 -3.38 10.55
CA GLY A 295 -8.34 -3.82 9.22
C GLY A 295 -7.16 -4.07 8.30
N VAL A 296 -7.46 -4.61 7.12
CA VAL A 296 -6.50 -4.73 6.01
C VAL A 296 -6.05 -3.35 5.54
N LEU A 297 -6.97 -2.39 5.52
CA LEU A 297 -6.68 -1.01 5.12
C LEU A 297 -5.67 -0.36 6.08
N ASP A 298 -5.82 -0.56 7.40
CA ASP A 298 -4.87 -0.08 8.43
C ASP A 298 -3.43 -0.63 8.23
N LEU A 299 -3.29 -1.78 7.56
CA LEU A 299 -1.99 -2.40 7.29
C LEU A 299 -1.27 -1.77 6.10
N ILE A 300 -2.03 -1.33 5.08
CA ILE A 300 -1.49 -0.90 3.77
C ILE A 300 -1.62 0.59 3.51
N ASP A 301 -2.28 1.37 4.36
CA ASP A 301 -2.58 2.79 4.20
C ASP A 301 -1.37 3.64 3.77
N SER A 302 -0.27 3.53 4.51
CA SER A 302 0.99 4.21 4.22
C SER A 302 1.61 3.75 2.91
N LEU A 303 1.50 2.44 2.59
CA LEU A 303 2.03 1.84 1.37
C LEU A 303 1.27 2.30 0.13
N LEU A 304 -0.06 2.49 0.24
CA LEU A 304 -0.89 2.90 -0.90
C LEU A 304 -0.44 4.26 -1.46
N PHE A 305 -0.14 5.23 -0.62
CA PHE A 305 0.33 6.54 -1.08
C PHE A 305 1.80 6.54 -1.51
N ALA A 306 2.62 5.70 -0.88
CA ALA A 306 4.04 5.62 -1.17
C ALA A 306 4.35 4.82 -2.46
N ALA A 307 3.51 3.86 -2.85
CA ALA A 307 3.75 2.98 -3.99
C ALA A 307 3.89 3.70 -5.35
N PRO A 308 3.01 4.65 -5.72
CA PRO A 308 3.16 5.41 -6.96
C PRO A 308 4.45 6.22 -7.00
N VAL A 309 4.83 6.82 -5.84
CA VAL A 309 6.06 7.62 -5.72
C VAL A 309 7.29 6.75 -5.89
N ALA A 310 7.35 5.62 -5.20
CA ALA A 310 8.43 4.66 -5.33
C ALA A 310 8.57 4.14 -6.77
N TRP A 311 7.46 3.78 -7.40
CA TRP A 311 7.46 3.31 -8.78
C TRP A 311 8.00 4.39 -9.74
N LEU A 312 7.56 5.64 -9.60
CA LEU A 312 8.03 6.75 -10.41
C LEU A 312 9.55 6.93 -10.28
N LEU A 313 10.07 6.93 -9.05
CA LEU A 313 11.50 7.11 -8.80
C LEU A 313 12.35 5.97 -9.37
N TRP A 314 11.89 4.73 -9.26
CA TRP A 314 12.57 3.59 -9.85
C TRP A 314 12.53 3.61 -11.37
N THR A 315 11.41 4.02 -11.97
CA THR A 315 11.27 4.14 -13.43
C THR A 315 12.16 5.26 -13.98
N LEU A 316 12.18 6.44 -13.34
CA LEU A 316 13.04 7.55 -13.75
C LEU A 316 14.53 7.26 -13.55
N GLY A 317 14.89 6.41 -12.60
CA GLY A 317 16.26 5.98 -12.39
C GLY A 317 16.74 4.93 -13.41
N ASN A 318 15.81 4.31 -14.15
CA ASN A 318 16.09 3.33 -15.21
C ASN A 318 16.01 3.97 -16.62
N ALA A 319 15.52 5.19 -16.75
CA ALA A 319 15.43 5.94 -18.01
C ALA A 319 16.77 6.63 -18.34
#